data_ce79fd10bcd7fd9199a3a68425723842
#
_entry.id   ce79fd10bcd7fd9199a3a68425723842
#
_cell.length_a   1.000
_cell.length_b   1.000
_cell.length_c   1.000
_cell.angle_alpha   90.00
_cell.angle_beta   90.00
_cell.angle_gamma   90.00
#
_symmetry.space_group_name_H-M   'P 1'
#
loop_
_entity.id
_entity.type
_entity.pdbx_description
1 polymer ?
#
loop_
_entity_poly.entity_id
_entity_poly.type
_entity_poly.pdbx_seq_one_letter_code
_entity_poly.pdbx_strand_id
1 'polypeptide(L)'
;ELYTQAQGRVAVVAKGARSKRGVKQAIWQPFTPLLISYIGKGDLKTVTGIEFSSSGFRLTGENLIMGLYVNELMVRLLAKSDPLENLFGAYQSVLKDLMIGEAAQASLRKFELFLLDAMGYGINFNETSNRAQIEPNKRYEFRAGEGFIPVVDVWRDHQ
;
A
#
# COMPACT_ATOMS: atom_id res chain seq x y z
N GLU A 1 2.48 -2.67 -14.79
CA GLU A 1 2.48 -1.37 -14.11
C GLU A 1 3.67 -1.28 -13.16
N LEU A 2 4.13 -0.07 -12.92
CA LEU A 2 5.19 0.25 -11.97
C LEU A 2 4.65 1.25 -10.96
N TYR A 3 5.17 1.19 -9.74
CA TYR A 3 4.97 2.24 -8.75
C TYR A 3 6.26 3.02 -8.58
N THR A 4 6.21 4.33 -8.78
CA THR A 4 7.38 5.22 -8.78
C THR A 4 7.24 6.32 -7.75
N GLN A 5 8.36 6.78 -7.21
CA GLN A 5 8.37 7.85 -6.21
C GLN A 5 7.85 9.17 -6.79
N ALA A 6 8.28 9.52 -8.02
CA ALA A 6 8.00 10.84 -8.58
C ALA A 6 6.67 10.96 -9.31
N GLN A 7 6.11 9.85 -9.80
CA GLN A 7 4.90 9.87 -10.63
C GLN A 7 3.82 8.88 -10.16
N GLY A 8 3.96 8.29 -8.99
CA GLY A 8 3.01 7.30 -8.50
C GLY A 8 2.94 6.07 -9.41
N ARG A 9 1.73 5.62 -9.73
CA ARG A 9 1.48 4.43 -10.54
C ARG A 9 1.54 4.75 -12.03
N VAL A 10 2.45 4.08 -12.76
CA VAL A 10 2.71 4.30 -14.19
C VAL A 10 2.53 3.01 -14.98
N ALA A 11 1.74 3.07 -16.06
CA ALA A 11 1.61 1.97 -17.01
C ALA A 11 2.75 2.04 -18.04
N VAL A 12 3.45 0.93 -18.22
CA VAL A 12 4.58 0.87 -19.17
C VAL A 12 4.49 -0.33 -20.10
N VAL A 13 5.03 -0.17 -21.31
CA VAL A 13 5.31 -1.27 -22.23
C VAL A 13 6.83 -1.43 -22.34
N ALA A 14 7.30 -2.63 -22.06
CA ALA A 14 8.69 -3.02 -22.24
C ALA A 14 8.81 -3.92 -23.48
N LYS A 15 9.31 -3.37 -24.60
CA LYS A 15 9.54 -4.14 -25.83
C LYS A 15 10.59 -5.23 -25.56
N GLY A 16 10.27 -6.47 -25.94
CA GLY A 16 11.18 -7.62 -25.77
C GLY A 16 11.27 -8.18 -24.34
N ALA A 17 10.43 -7.74 -23.40
CA ALA A 17 10.39 -8.28 -22.01
C ALA A 17 10.07 -9.79 -21.99
N ARG A 18 9.35 -10.31 -22.99
CA ARG A 18 9.03 -11.74 -23.14
C ARG A 18 10.10 -12.56 -23.88
N SER A 19 11.25 -11.95 -24.23
CA SER A 19 12.33 -12.67 -24.90
C SER A 19 12.88 -13.77 -23.98
N LYS A 20 13.02 -15.01 -24.48
CA LYS A 20 13.47 -16.24 -23.76
C LYS A 20 14.86 -16.18 -23.14
N ARG A 21 15.58 -15.07 -23.19
CA ARG A 21 16.89 -14.91 -22.53
C ARG A 21 16.67 -14.48 -21.07
N GLY A 22 16.85 -15.40 -20.15
CA GLY A 22 16.48 -15.40 -18.73
C GLY A 22 16.73 -14.12 -17.90
N VAL A 23 17.72 -13.30 -18.23
CA VAL A 23 18.04 -12.06 -17.52
C VAL A 23 16.94 -11.01 -17.65
N LYS A 24 16.30 -10.90 -18.84
CA LYS A 24 15.23 -9.91 -19.07
C LYS A 24 13.91 -10.24 -18.34
N GLN A 25 13.67 -11.51 -18.07
CA GLN A 25 12.46 -11.92 -17.37
C GLN A 25 12.60 -11.75 -15.85
N ALA A 26 13.80 -11.99 -15.31
CA ALA A 26 14.09 -11.86 -13.87
C ALA A 26 13.92 -10.41 -13.35
N ILE A 27 14.18 -9.41 -14.19
CA ILE A 27 14.10 -8.00 -13.79
C ILE A 27 12.66 -7.53 -13.56
N TRP A 28 11.67 -8.20 -14.18
CA TRP A 28 10.23 -7.85 -14.07
C TRP A 28 9.50 -8.60 -12.96
N GLN A 29 10.23 -9.07 -11.95
CA GLN A 29 9.59 -9.71 -10.80
C GLN A 29 9.00 -8.67 -9.85
N PRO A 30 7.86 -9.00 -9.20
CA PRO A 30 7.36 -8.16 -8.11
C PRO A 30 8.42 -7.86 -7.07
N PHE A 31 8.28 -6.74 -6.38
CA PHE A 31 9.15 -6.30 -5.29
C PHE A 31 10.61 -6.09 -5.67
N THR A 32 10.87 -5.88 -6.96
CA THR A 32 12.20 -5.58 -7.48
C THR A 32 12.37 -4.07 -7.64
N PRO A 33 13.25 -3.42 -6.87
CA PRO A 33 13.56 -2.01 -7.04
C PRO A 33 14.34 -1.78 -8.34
N LEU A 34 13.82 -0.90 -9.18
CA LEU A 34 14.36 -0.64 -10.51
C LEU A 34 14.66 0.85 -10.70
N LEU A 35 15.76 1.13 -11.36
CA LEU A 35 15.98 2.41 -12.02
C LEU A 35 15.49 2.27 -13.47
N ILE A 36 14.51 3.09 -13.83
CA ILE A 36 13.82 2.94 -15.11
C ILE A 36 13.76 4.27 -15.86
N SER A 37 14.06 4.20 -17.16
CA SER A 37 13.87 5.30 -18.10
C SER A 37 12.73 4.95 -19.05
N TYR A 38 11.84 5.89 -19.30
CA TYR A 38 10.74 5.71 -20.23
C TYR A 38 10.39 7.02 -20.95
N ILE A 39 9.75 6.89 -22.12
CA ILE A 39 9.28 7.98 -22.96
C ILE A 39 7.80 7.80 -23.29
N GLY A 40 7.15 8.88 -23.68
CA GLY A 40 5.76 8.92 -24.12
C GLY A 40 4.95 9.98 -23.39
N LYS A 41 3.98 10.58 -24.08
CA LYS A 41 3.10 11.65 -23.53
C LYS A 41 1.78 11.12 -22.97
N GLY A 42 1.32 9.95 -23.41
CA GLY A 42 0.05 9.34 -22.97
C GLY A 42 0.19 8.53 -21.67
N ASP A 43 -0.89 7.87 -21.28
CA ASP A 43 -0.98 7.03 -20.06
C ASP A 43 -0.10 5.79 -20.13
N LEU A 44 0.22 5.31 -21.34
CA LEU A 44 1.07 4.15 -21.56
C LEU A 44 2.45 4.62 -22.03
N LYS A 45 3.46 4.48 -21.18
CA LYS A 45 4.84 4.86 -21.47
C LYS A 45 5.60 3.69 -22.13
N THR A 46 6.64 4.00 -22.87
CA THR A 46 7.55 3.00 -23.45
C THR A 46 8.87 3.01 -22.70
N VAL A 47 9.26 1.86 -22.15
CA VAL A 47 10.54 1.70 -21.45
C VAL A 47 11.69 1.79 -22.43
N THR A 48 12.68 2.63 -22.14
CA THR A 48 13.90 2.82 -22.94
C THR A 48 15.15 2.29 -22.22
N GLY A 49 15.15 2.27 -20.89
CA GLY A 49 16.24 1.74 -20.08
C GLY A 49 15.70 1.13 -18.79
N ILE A 50 16.39 0.09 -18.31
CA ILE A 50 16.04 -0.56 -17.04
C ILE A 50 17.29 -1.19 -16.42
N GLU A 51 17.46 -0.92 -15.13
CA GLU A 51 18.57 -1.44 -14.32
C GLU A 51 18.05 -1.79 -12.93
N PHE A 52 18.74 -2.72 -12.24
CA PHE A 52 18.48 -2.96 -10.81
C PHE A 52 18.97 -1.76 -10.00
N SER A 53 18.14 -1.22 -9.16
CA SER A 53 18.50 -0.13 -8.24
C SER A 53 19.13 -0.69 -6.96
N SER A 54 18.62 -1.81 -6.48
CA SER A 54 19.11 -2.50 -5.28
C SER A 54 18.68 -3.97 -5.30
N SER A 55 19.12 -4.74 -4.28
CA SER A 55 18.57 -6.09 -4.05
C SER A 55 17.06 -6.00 -3.77
N GLY A 56 16.28 -6.84 -4.48
CA GLY A 56 14.83 -6.89 -4.29
C GLY A 56 14.41 -7.44 -2.92
N PHE A 57 13.17 -7.20 -2.56
CA PHE A 57 12.56 -7.78 -1.35
C PHE A 57 12.18 -9.23 -1.63
N ARG A 58 12.87 -10.17 -1.00
CA ARG A 58 12.64 -11.61 -1.16
C ARG A 58 11.57 -12.06 -0.16
N LEU A 59 10.33 -12.02 -0.59
CA LEU A 59 9.20 -12.50 0.20
C LEU A 59 8.92 -13.96 -0.11
N THR A 60 8.59 -14.76 0.92
CA THR A 60 8.26 -16.19 0.79
C THR A 60 7.05 -16.54 1.65
N GLY A 61 6.39 -17.68 1.37
CA GLY A 61 5.27 -18.17 2.15
C GLY A 61 4.13 -17.15 2.29
N GLU A 62 3.62 -17.01 3.49
CA GLU A 62 2.53 -16.06 3.81
C GLU A 62 2.92 -14.61 3.57
N ASN A 63 4.18 -14.24 3.83
CA ASN A 63 4.67 -12.87 3.61
C ASN A 63 4.66 -12.49 2.11
N LEU A 64 4.87 -13.46 1.21
CA LEU A 64 4.69 -13.25 -0.22
C LEU A 64 3.23 -12.91 -0.56
N ILE A 65 2.27 -13.61 0.04
CA ILE A 65 0.84 -13.35 -0.16
C ILE A 65 0.48 -11.96 0.35
N MET A 66 0.97 -11.58 1.53
CA MET A 66 0.78 -10.24 2.09
C MET A 66 1.37 -9.14 1.19
N GLY A 67 2.57 -9.34 0.64
CA GLY A 67 3.17 -8.40 -0.30
C GLY A 67 2.37 -8.27 -1.60
N LEU A 68 1.87 -9.36 -2.15
CA LEU A 68 0.99 -9.34 -3.33
C LEU A 68 -0.33 -8.62 -3.03
N TYR A 69 -0.88 -8.80 -1.84
CA TYR A 69 -2.05 -8.05 -1.37
C TYR A 69 -1.77 -6.54 -1.29
N VAL A 70 -0.62 -6.13 -0.75
CA VAL A 70 -0.19 -4.73 -0.76
C VAL A 70 -0.15 -4.19 -2.19
N ASN A 71 0.44 -4.92 -3.14
CA ASN A 71 0.45 -4.53 -4.56
C ASN A 71 -0.97 -4.41 -5.14
N GLU A 72 -1.87 -5.31 -4.78
CA GLU A 72 -3.27 -5.25 -5.24
C GLU A 72 -3.99 -4.01 -4.71
N LEU A 73 -3.81 -3.67 -3.43
CA LEU A 73 -4.34 -2.42 -2.87
C LEU A 73 -3.85 -1.21 -3.65
N MET A 74 -2.52 -1.12 -3.90
CA MET A 74 -1.93 -0.04 -4.67
C MET A 74 -2.51 0.06 -6.09
N VAL A 75 -2.72 -1.07 -6.76
CA VAL A 75 -3.27 -1.09 -8.13
C VAL A 75 -4.75 -0.69 -8.15
N ARG A 76 -5.53 -1.12 -7.17
CA ARG A 76 -6.98 -0.89 -7.14
C ARG A 76 -7.36 0.50 -6.65
N LEU A 77 -6.62 1.03 -5.68
CA LEU A 77 -7.02 2.24 -4.97
C LEU A 77 -6.35 3.50 -5.50
N LEU A 78 -5.13 3.42 -6.03
CA LEU A 78 -4.42 4.61 -6.50
C LEU A 78 -4.80 4.99 -7.92
N ALA A 79 -4.92 6.27 -8.18
CA ALA A 79 -4.99 6.82 -9.52
C ALA A 79 -3.66 6.64 -10.27
N LYS A 80 -3.70 6.66 -11.60
CA LYS A 80 -2.48 6.67 -12.42
C LYS A 80 -1.85 8.05 -12.40
N SER A 81 -0.54 8.09 -12.42
CA SER A 81 0.26 9.32 -12.49
C SER A 81 -0.08 10.34 -11.39
N ASP A 82 -0.45 9.83 -10.22
CA ASP A 82 -0.77 10.60 -9.02
C ASP A 82 0.14 10.15 -7.87
N PRO A 83 1.26 10.87 -7.62
CA PRO A 83 2.17 10.54 -6.54
C PRO A 83 1.61 11.07 -5.22
N LEU A 84 1.23 10.16 -4.33
CA LEU A 84 0.88 10.52 -2.95
C LEU A 84 2.14 10.69 -2.12
N GLU A 85 2.18 11.76 -1.33
CA GLU A 85 3.31 12.10 -0.48
C GLU A 85 3.63 10.94 0.49
N ASN A 86 4.91 10.63 0.63
CA ASN A 86 5.44 9.60 1.53
C ASN A 86 4.95 8.15 1.30
N LEU A 87 3.97 7.92 0.41
CA LEU A 87 3.44 6.57 0.19
C LEU A 87 4.48 5.61 -0.40
N PHE A 88 5.40 6.11 -1.24
CA PHE A 88 6.49 5.28 -1.78
C PHE A 88 7.40 4.77 -0.66
N GLY A 89 7.74 5.61 0.31
CA GLY A 89 8.50 5.22 1.49
C GLY A 89 7.75 4.23 2.38
N ALA A 90 6.47 4.43 2.61
CA ALA A 90 5.62 3.51 3.37
C ALA A 90 5.52 2.13 2.68
N TYR A 91 5.38 2.10 1.35
CA TYR A 91 5.40 0.87 0.56
C TYR A 91 6.73 0.11 0.70
N GLN A 92 7.87 0.80 0.60
CA GLN A 92 9.17 0.15 0.81
C GLN A 92 9.32 -0.38 2.25
N SER A 93 8.82 0.38 3.25
CA SER A 93 8.88 -0.02 4.65
C SER A 93 8.09 -1.29 4.91
N VAL A 94 6.84 -1.39 4.45
CA VAL A 94 6.03 -2.61 4.65
C VAL A 94 6.68 -3.82 3.97
N LEU A 95 7.25 -3.69 2.77
CA LEU A 95 7.94 -4.80 2.11
C LEU A 95 9.19 -5.26 2.88
N LYS A 96 9.92 -4.33 3.47
CA LYS A 96 11.06 -4.62 4.34
C LYS A 96 10.63 -5.38 5.59
N ASP A 97 9.58 -4.93 6.26
CA ASP A 97 9.05 -5.57 7.46
C ASP A 97 8.53 -6.99 7.15
N LEU A 98 7.82 -7.16 6.02
CA LEU A 98 7.40 -8.48 5.54
C LEU A 98 8.58 -9.39 5.22
N MET A 99 9.69 -8.86 4.71
CA MET A 99 10.90 -9.64 4.44
C MET A 99 11.58 -10.11 5.73
N ILE A 100 11.58 -9.29 6.78
CA ILE A 100 12.08 -9.65 8.11
C ILE A 100 11.16 -10.67 8.77
N GLY A 101 9.84 -10.55 8.58
CA GLY A 101 8.83 -11.49 9.07
C GLY A 101 8.38 -11.25 10.51
N GLU A 102 9.07 -10.40 11.27
CA GLU A 102 8.65 -10.01 12.62
C GLU A 102 7.48 -9.04 12.53
N ALA A 103 6.40 -9.33 13.26
CA ALA A 103 5.19 -8.49 13.31
C ALA A 103 4.57 -8.15 11.94
N ALA A 104 4.66 -9.05 10.95
CA ALA A 104 4.18 -8.85 9.58
C ALA A 104 2.73 -8.35 9.50
N GLN A 105 1.83 -8.94 10.31
CA GLN A 105 0.42 -8.53 10.39
C GLN A 105 0.27 -7.07 10.88
N ALA A 106 1.03 -6.67 11.90
CA ALA A 106 0.97 -5.31 12.43
C ALA A 106 1.50 -4.28 11.40
N SER A 107 2.58 -4.62 10.68
CA SER A 107 3.13 -3.78 9.62
C SER A 107 2.16 -3.63 8.46
N LEU A 108 1.44 -4.70 8.11
CA LEU A 108 0.38 -4.65 7.10
C LEU A 108 -0.75 -3.70 7.51
N ARG A 109 -1.25 -3.79 8.76
CA ARG A 109 -2.30 -2.89 9.28
C ARG A 109 -1.84 -1.43 9.30
N LYS A 110 -0.59 -1.17 9.71
CA LYS A 110 -0.01 0.19 9.65
C LYS A 110 0.00 0.74 8.23
N PHE A 111 0.40 -0.08 7.25
CA PHE A 111 0.39 0.33 5.85
C PHE A 111 -1.02 0.64 5.35
N GLU A 112 -2.01 -0.20 5.66
CA GLU A 112 -3.41 0.02 5.27
C GLU A 112 -3.96 1.33 5.83
N LEU A 113 -3.70 1.62 7.11
CA LEU A 113 -4.10 2.87 7.75
C LEU A 113 -3.41 4.07 7.11
N PHE A 114 -2.11 3.96 6.82
CA PHE A 114 -1.36 5.00 6.13
C PHE A 114 -1.91 5.26 4.72
N LEU A 115 -2.24 4.20 3.98
CA LEU A 115 -2.81 4.31 2.65
C LEU A 115 -4.17 5.02 2.67
N LEU A 116 -5.05 4.66 3.62
CA LEU A 116 -6.33 5.34 3.82
C LEU A 116 -6.15 6.82 4.13
N ASP A 117 -5.22 7.15 5.03
CA ASP A 117 -4.91 8.53 5.40
C ASP A 117 -4.40 9.33 4.20
N ALA A 118 -3.44 8.78 3.44
CA ALA A 118 -2.88 9.40 2.24
C ALA A 118 -3.94 9.65 1.15
N MET A 119 -5.00 8.84 1.12
CA MET A 119 -6.13 9.01 0.20
C MET A 119 -7.23 9.94 0.73
N GLY A 120 -7.08 10.51 1.93
CA GLY A 120 -8.06 11.39 2.56
C GLY A 120 -9.18 10.66 3.35
N TYR A 121 -9.03 9.35 3.58
CA TYR A 121 -9.95 8.53 4.37
C TYR A 121 -9.36 8.17 5.75
N GLY A 122 -8.50 9.02 6.30
CA GLY A 122 -7.88 8.81 7.60
C GLY A 122 -8.89 8.56 8.71
N ILE A 123 -8.56 7.64 9.63
CA ILE A 123 -9.40 7.31 10.77
C ILE A 123 -8.81 8.00 12.00
N ASN A 124 -9.58 8.89 12.64
CA ASN A 124 -9.17 9.49 13.91
C ASN A 124 -9.52 8.53 15.07
N PHE A 125 -8.51 7.90 15.63
CA PHE A 125 -8.64 6.97 16.75
C PHE A 125 -8.71 7.66 18.12
N ASN A 126 -8.58 8.98 18.18
CA ASN A 126 -8.54 9.73 19.43
C ASN A 126 -9.88 10.36 19.78
N GLU A 127 -10.74 10.56 18.79
CA GLU A 127 -12.01 11.28 18.97
C GLU A 127 -13.19 10.51 18.36
N THR A 128 -14.32 10.72 18.98
CA THR A 128 -15.62 10.24 18.50
C THR A 128 -16.18 11.19 17.42
N SER A 129 -17.26 10.81 16.76
CA SER A 129 -17.98 11.61 15.75
C SER A 129 -18.40 13.00 16.26
N ASN A 130 -18.65 13.14 17.56
CA ASN A 130 -18.99 14.40 18.22
C ASN A 130 -17.78 15.12 18.85
N ARG A 131 -16.54 14.74 18.48
CA ARG A 131 -15.27 15.30 18.96
C ARG A 131 -14.99 15.10 20.45
N ALA A 132 -15.67 14.17 21.10
CA ALA A 132 -15.29 13.75 22.45
C ALA A 132 -14.11 12.78 22.40
N GLN A 133 -13.24 12.82 23.40
CA GLN A 133 -12.11 11.87 23.48
C GLN A 133 -12.61 10.42 23.63
N ILE A 134 -11.93 9.49 22.95
CA ILE A 134 -12.17 8.06 23.10
C ILE A 134 -11.58 7.60 24.42
N GLU A 135 -12.41 6.97 25.23
CA GLU A 135 -12.04 6.46 26.56
C GLU A 135 -11.76 4.95 26.47
N PRO A 136 -10.66 4.43 27.07
CA PRO A 136 -10.26 3.03 26.94
C PRO A 136 -11.29 2.01 27.42
N ASN A 137 -12.18 2.40 28.34
CA ASN A 137 -13.14 1.50 28.99
C ASN A 137 -14.56 1.59 28.41
N LYS A 138 -14.74 2.36 27.33
CA LYS A 138 -16.03 2.48 26.64
C LYS A 138 -16.03 1.71 25.33
N ARG A 139 -17.20 1.32 24.88
CA ARG A 139 -17.40 0.68 23.58
C ARG A 139 -17.82 1.70 22.56
N TYR A 140 -17.30 1.53 21.35
CA TYR A 140 -17.59 2.38 20.20
C TYR A 140 -17.88 1.53 19.00
N GLU A 141 -18.81 1.98 18.18
CA GLU A 141 -19.04 1.48 16.83
C GLU A 141 -18.37 2.41 15.83
N PHE A 142 -17.59 1.87 14.92
CA PHE A 142 -17.01 2.66 13.84
C PHE A 142 -17.97 2.67 12.64
N ARG A 143 -18.33 3.87 12.18
CA ARG A 143 -19.09 4.07 10.96
C ARG A 143 -18.28 4.85 9.93
N ALA A 144 -18.18 4.29 8.72
CA ALA A 144 -17.47 4.94 7.64
C ALA A 144 -18.08 6.31 7.33
N GLY A 145 -17.25 7.35 7.28
CA GLY A 145 -17.68 8.73 7.05
C GLY A 145 -18.18 9.47 8.31
N GLU A 146 -18.53 8.76 9.39
CA GLU A 146 -18.98 9.38 10.64
C GLU A 146 -17.93 9.27 11.77
N GLY A 147 -17.10 8.21 11.75
CA GLY A 147 -16.11 7.93 12.80
C GLY A 147 -16.64 7.04 13.92
N PHE A 148 -16.07 7.17 15.11
CA PHE A 148 -16.44 6.38 16.28
C PHE A 148 -17.66 6.97 17.01
N ILE A 149 -18.70 6.15 17.18
CA ILE A 149 -19.94 6.50 17.88
C ILE A 149 -19.99 5.70 19.19
N PRO A 150 -20.19 6.35 20.35
CA PRO A 150 -20.34 5.64 21.62
C PRO A 150 -21.51 4.66 21.57
N VAL A 151 -21.29 3.41 21.97
CA VAL A 151 -22.36 2.43 22.17
C VAL A 151 -22.90 2.62 23.58
N VAL A 152 -24.16 3.03 23.68
CA VAL A 152 -24.87 3.06 24.96
C VAL A 152 -25.28 1.63 25.26
N ASP A 153 -24.65 0.98 26.24
CA ASP A 153 -25.10 -0.30 26.77
C ASP A 153 -26.45 -0.09 27.45
N VAL A 154 -27.52 -0.32 26.71
CA VAL A 154 -28.85 -0.39 27.31
C VAL A 154 -28.95 -1.75 28.00
N TRP A 155 -28.31 -1.91 29.14
CA TRP A 155 -28.62 -3.00 30.04
C TRP A 155 -30.03 -2.72 30.57
N ARG A 156 -30.99 -3.47 30.07
CA ARG A 156 -32.28 -3.57 30.73
C ARG A 156 -32.05 -4.23 32.08
N ASP A 157 -32.10 -3.47 33.15
CA ASP A 157 -32.37 -4.01 34.46
C ASP A 157 -33.75 -4.66 34.42
N HIS A 158 -33.77 -5.96 34.14
CA HIS A 158 -34.90 -6.81 34.46
C HIS A 158 -34.63 -7.41 35.82
N GLN A 159 -35.07 -6.72 36.89
CA GLN A 159 -35.46 -7.34 38.12
C GLN A 159 -36.87 -7.90 38.03
#